data_a8ab45ecf670ba89a908c8fc96707c1a
#
_entry.id   a8ab45ecf670ba89a908c8fc96707c1a
#
_cell.length_a   1.000
_cell.length_b   1.000
_cell.length_c   1.000
_cell.angle_alpha   90.00
_cell.angle_beta   90.00
_cell.angle_gamma   90.00
#
_symmetry.space_group_name_H-M   'P 1'
#
loop_
_entity.id
_entity.type
_entity.pdbx_description
1 polymer ?
#
loop_
_entity_poly.entity_id
_entity_poly.type
_entity_poly.pdbx_seq_one_letter_code
_entity_poly.pdbx_strand_id
1 'polypeptide(L)'
;MRFLHLSDLHLGKRVCEFSMLDDQRYILEQVLSLLDARPVDGVLLAGDLYDKPVPPAEAVRLLDWFLTELAARGLPVFAVSGNHDSADRIAFGAQLLAGSRVYVSPVFAAPPAPITLTDEYGPVDVWLLPFLKPAAVRHVFPDEKIESYNDAIGCVLNACAPDPARRNVLVAHQFVAGAAVCESEEPSVGGVDSIDVSLFEGFDYVALGHLHSPQKVGRDTVRYAGSPLKYSFSEAHQHKAALFVTLGEKGSVRFEAAPLTPRHDLRELRGSYMELTDRRAYDGTPTDDYLHITLTDEQDVPDALARLRVIYPNLMRLDYDNRRTRAAETPDAAARAESKTPLEHFAAFYEAQNGQPFSDEQAAFCQSLIEDIWKEDEA
;
A
#
# COMPACT_ATOMS: atom_id res chain seq x y z
N MET A 1 24.14 -3.85 15.81
CA MET A 1 23.49 -4.56 14.68
C MET A 1 22.76 -3.56 13.79
N ARG A 2 22.86 -3.70 12.47
CA ARG A 2 22.26 -2.78 11.50
C ARG A 2 21.32 -3.54 10.54
N PHE A 3 20.11 -3.07 10.37
CA PHE A 3 19.11 -3.66 9.46
C PHE A 3 18.73 -2.68 8.35
N LEU A 4 18.33 -3.21 7.19
CA LEU A 4 17.55 -2.49 6.20
C LEU A 4 16.07 -2.85 6.42
N HIS A 5 15.21 -1.86 6.58
CA HIS A 5 13.76 -2.04 6.68
C HIS A 5 13.09 -1.54 5.41
N LEU A 6 12.35 -2.45 4.77
CA LEU A 6 11.49 -2.24 3.61
C LEU A 6 10.11 -2.82 3.90
N SER A 7 9.09 -2.32 3.22
CA SER A 7 7.71 -2.84 3.29
C SER A 7 6.97 -2.55 1.98
N ASP A 8 5.81 -3.12 1.81
CA ASP A 8 4.83 -2.74 0.80
C ASP A 8 5.43 -2.74 -0.62
N LEU A 9 6.12 -3.86 -0.97
CA LEU A 9 6.73 -4.04 -2.28
C LEU A 9 5.67 -4.13 -3.38
N HIS A 10 4.50 -4.70 -3.07
CA HIS A 10 3.36 -4.89 -3.97
C HIS A 10 3.77 -5.38 -5.35
N LEU A 11 4.66 -6.40 -5.41
CA LEU A 11 5.16 -6.92 -6.68
C LEU A 11 4.02 -7.41 -7.56
N GLY A 12 4.02 -6.91 -8.80
CA GLY A 12 2.96 -7.16 -9.78
C GLY A 12 1.83 -6.13 -9.77
N LYS A 13 1.98 -5.03 -9.01
CA LYS A 13 0.99 -3.93 -9.01
C LYS A 13 0.83 -3.31 -10.38
N ARG A 14 -0.40 -2.92 -10.66
CA ARG A 14 -0.76 -2.09 -11.82
C ARG A 14 -1.37 -0.79 -11.32
N VAL A 15 -0.94 0.33 -11.87
CA VAL A 15 -1.51 1.65 -11.61
C VAL A 15 -2.17 2.14 -12.90
N CYS A 16 -3.45 2.45 -12.89
CA CYS A 16 -4.20 2.83 -14.09
C CYS A 16 -3.91 1.92 -15.30
N GLU A 17 -3.92 0.61 -15.10
CA GLU A 17 -3.60 -0.42 -16.10
C GLU A 17 -2.13 -0.51 -16.55
N PHE A 18 -1.24 0.37 -16.12
CA PHE A 18 0.19 0.27 -16.37
C PHE A 18 0.85 -0.72 -15.40
N SER A 19 1.67 -1.64 -15.93
CA SER A 19 2.45 -2.57 -15.10
C SER A 19 3.62 -1.84 -14.46
N MET A 20 3.80 -2.01 -13.15
CA MET A 20 4.92 -1.43 -12.42
C MET A 20 6.13 -2.37 -12.30
N LEU A 21 6.08 -3.57 -12.90
CA LEU A 21 7.10 -4.62 -12.68
C LEU A 21 8.52 -4.19 -13.07
N ASP A 22 8.70 -3.46 -14.16
CA ASP A 22 10.02 -3.01 -14.59
C ASP A 22 10.59 -1.94 -13.65
N ASP A 23 9.73 -1.04 -13.16
CA ASP A 23 10.09 -0.04 -12.15
C ASP A 23 10.35 -0.70 -10.79
N GLN A 24 9.58 -1.72 -10.42
CA GLN A 24 9.81 -2.52 -9.22
C GLN A 24 11.16 -3.23 -9.28
N ARG A 25 11.51 -3.83 -10.42
CA ARG A 25 12.83 -4.42 -10.61
C ARG A 25 13.94 -3.38 -10.47
N TYR A 26 13.81 -2.26 -11.15
CA TYR A 26 14.78 -1.17 -11.09
C TYR A 26 15.02 -0.66 -9.66
N ILE A 27 13.95 -0.48 -8.88
CA ILE A 27 14.08 -0.02 -7.50
C ILE A 27 14.71 -1.07 -6.57
N LEU A 28 14.43 -2.36 -6.78
CA LEU A 28 15.08 -3.44 -6.05
C LEU A 28 16.57 -3.55 -6.41
N GLU A 29 16.96 -3.32 -7.66
CA GLU A 29 18.39 -3.23 -8.07
C GLU A 29 19.09 -2.05 -7.37
N GLN A 30 18.40 -0.92 -7.20
CA GLN A 30 18.91 0.23 -6.42
C GLN A 30 19.08 -0.13 -4.95
N VAL A 31 18.14 -0.87 -4.35
CA VAL A 31 18.24 -1.37 -2.97
C VAL A 31 19.45 -2.29 -2.81
N LEU A 32 19.69 -3.22 -3.74
CA LEU A 32 20.88 -4.08 -3.71
C LEU A 32 22.18 -3.26 -3.80
N SER A 33 22.20 -2.25 -4.64
CA SER A 33 23.34 -1.34 -4.75
C SER A 33 23.59 -0.55 -3.45
N LEU A 34 22.52 -0.15 -2.76
CA LEU A 34 22.64 0.49 -1.43
C LEU A 34 23.21 -0.47 -0.39
N LEU A 35 22.82 -1.75 -0.42
CA LEU A 35 23.35 -2.79 0.48
C LEU A 35 24.83 -3.08 0.22
N ASP A 36 25.26 -3.08 -1.05
CA ASP A 36 26.66 -3.25 -1.43
C ASP A 36 27.53 -2.07 -0.96
N ALA A 37 26.97 -0.86 -0.97
CA ALA A 37 27.66 0.36 -0.51
C ALA A 37 27.60 0.56 1.02
N ARG A 38 26.58 0.02 1.68
CA ARG A 38 26.30 0.21 3.12
C ARG A 38 25.95 -1.14 3.77
N PRO A 39 26.93 -1.92 4.21
CA PRO A 39 26.70 -3.23 4.79
C PRO A 39 25.71 -3.21 5.97
N VAL A 40 24.87 -4.23 6.02
CA VAL A 40 23.90 -4.48 7.08
C VAL A 40 24.03 -5.91 7.59
N ASP A 41 23.48 -6.18 8.76
CA ASP A 41 23.44 -7.51 9.38
C ASP A 41 22.18 -8.30 9.02
N GLY A 42 21.20 -7.65 8.37
CA GLY A 42 19.98 -8.30 7.91
C GLY A 42 18.99 -7.34 7.25
N VAL A 43 17.96 -7.90 6.61
CA VAL A 43 16.89 -7.17 5.90
C VAL A 43 15.55 -7.54 6.51
N LEU A 44 14.75 -6.51 6.86
CA LEU A 44 13.40 -6.64 7.40
C LEU A 44 12.42 -6.30 6.27
N LEU A 45 11.55 -7.23 5.89
CA LEU A 45 10.49 -7.07 4.89
C LEU A 45 9.13 -7.12 5.59
N ALA A 46 8.55 -5.96 5.85
CA ALA A 46 7.39 -5.83 6.72
C ALA A 46 6.05 -5.95 5.96
N GLY A 47 5.89 -7.02 5.18
CA GLY A 47 4.63 -7.41 4.55
C GLY A 47 4.33 -6.76 3.20
N ASP A 48 3.22 -7.18 2.61
CA ASP A 48 2.75 -6.84 1.27
C ASP A 48 3.84 -7.00 0.21
N LEU A 49 4.40 -8.24 0.17
CA LEU A 49 5.42 -8.60 -0.79
C LEU A 49 4.83 -8.65 -2.21
N TYR A 50 3.59 -9.09 -2.34
CA TYR A 50 2.82 -9.10 -3.58
C TYR A 50 1.61 -8.16 -3.51
N ASP A 51 1.17 -7.69 -4.68
CA ASP A 51 -0.02 -6.84 -4.80
C ASP A 51 -1.33 -7.63 -4.59
N LYS A 52 -1.32 -8.95 -4.80
CA LYS A 52 -2.51 -9.81 -4.73
C LYS A 52 -2.19 -11.18 -4.14
N PRO A 53 -3.16 -11.83 -3.48
CA PRO A 53 -2.98 -13.18 -2.91
C PRO A 53 -2.59 -14.23 -3.97
N VAL A 54 -2.94 -14.01 -5.24
CA VAL A 54 -2.51 -14.82 -6.38
C VAL A 54 -1.71 -13.93 -7.33
N PRO A 55 -0.39 -13.79 -7.10
CA PRO A 55 0.47 -12.93 -7.90
C PRO A 55 0.69 -13.48 -9.31
N PRO A 56 0.94 -12.63 -10.31
CA PRO A 56 1.37 -13.08 -11.62
C PRO A 56 2.76 -13.73 -11.56
N ALA A 57 3.04 -14.66 -12.46
CA ALA A 57 4.30 -15.42 -12.46
C ALA A 57 5.56 -14.52 -12.54
N GLU A 58 5.44 -13.38 -13.20
CA GLU A 58 6.51 -12.38 -13.30
C GLU A 58 6.87 -11.79 -11.93
N ALA A 59 5.84 -11.49 -11.11
CA ALA A 59 6.04 -10.99 -9.74
C ALA A 59 6.69 -12.07 -8.84
N VAL A 60 6.28 -13.33 -9.00
CA VAL A 60 6.90 -14.44 -8.27
C VAL A 60 8.38 -14.58 -8.62
N ARG A 61 8.73 -14.51 -9.92
CA ARG A 61 10.13 -14.54 -10.37
C ARG A 61 10.93 -13.33 -9.86
N LEU A 62 10.31 -12.16 -9.75
CA LEU A 62 10.97 -10.98 -9.26
C LEU A 62 11.29 -11.08 -7.76
N LEU A 63 10.36 -11.59 -6.95
CA LEU A 63 10.63 -11.83 -5.53
C LEU A 63 11.69 -12.91 -5.32
N ASP A 64 11.59 -14.03 -6.04
CA ASP A 64 12.57 -15.13 -6.01
C ASP A 64 13.98 -14.60 -6.32
N TRP A 65 14.12 -13.81 -7.39
CA TRP A 65 15.38 -13.18 -7.75
C TRP A 65 15.90 -12.28 -6.62
N PHE A 66 15.05 -11.42 -6.06
CA PHE A 66 15.46 -10.49 -5.01
C PHE A 66 15.92 -11.22 -3.74
N LEU A 67 15.16 -12.22 -3.28
CA LEU A 67 15.54 -13.05 -2.13
C LEU A 67 16.84 -13.83 -2.39
N THR A 68 17.03 -14.33 -3.61
CA THR A 68 18.27 -15.02 -4.03
C THR A 68 19.47 -14.09 -3.99
N GLU A 69 19.32 -12.84 -4.48
CA GLU A 69 20.38 -11.83 -4.43
C GLU A 69 20.76 -11.44 -2.99
N LEU A 70 19.77 -11.35 -2.09
CA LEU A 70 20.03 -11.10 -0.66
C LEU A 70 20.74 -12.29 0.00
N ALA A 71 20.28 -13.51 -0.27
CA ALA A 71 20.89 -14.74 0.25
C ALA A 71 22.32 -14.92 -0.27
N ALA A 72 22.60 -14.62 -1.56
CA ALA A 72 23.93 -14.68 -2.15
C ALA A 72 24.90 -13.69 -1.47
N ARG A 73 24.42 -12.59 -0.92
CA ARG A 73 25.19 -11.64 -0.09
C ARG A 73 25.38 -12.13 1.36
N GLY A 74 24.85 -13.31 1.71
CA GLY A 74 24.90 -13.84 3.07
C GLY A 74 24.02 -13.09 4.07
N LEU A 75 23.09 -12.25 3.60
CA LEU A 75 22.24 -11.44 4.45
C LEU A 75 21.03 -12.27 4.95
N PRO A 76 20.79 -12.34 6.26
CA PRO A 76 19.54 -12.86 6.78
C PRO A 76 18.40 -11.95 6.39
N VAL A 77 17.30 -12.54 5.92
CA VAL A 77 16.07 -11.85 5.55
C VAL A 77 14.97 -12.27 6.52
N PHE A 78 14.22 -11.31 7.00
CA PHE A 78 13.11 -11.46 7.94
C PHE A 78 11.85 -10.91 7.29
N ALA A 79 10.99 -11.78 6.77
CA ALA A 79 9.82 -11.40 6.01
C ALA A 79 8.52 -11.83 6.69
N VAL A 80 7.52 -10.96 6.68
CA VAL A 80 6.15 -11.30 7.09
C VAL A 80 5.19 -11.14 5.92
N SER A 81 4.06 -11.83 5.95
CA SER A 81 2.97 -11.58 5.01
C SER A 81 2.13 -10.39 5.46
N GLY A 82 1.70 -9.55 4.52
CA GLY A 82 0.75 -8.48 4.73
C GLY A 82 -0.70 -8.88 4.41
N ASN A 83 -1.58 -7.89 4.31
CA ASN A 83 -3.01 -8.13 4.03
C ASN A 83 -3.30 -8.42 2.55
N HIS A 84 -2.44 -7.99 1.63
CA HIS A 84 -2.50 -8.34 0.20
C HIS A 84 -1.92 -9.72 -0.10
N ASP A 85 -1.05 -10.24 0.76
CA ASP A 85 -0.41 -11.52 0.58
C ASP A 85 -1.33 -12.70 0.95
N SER A 86 -1.08 -13.85 0.34
CA SER A 86 -1.55 -15.13 0.88
C SER A 86 -0.49 -15.69 1.84
N ALA A 87 -0.82 -15.77 3.13
CA ALA A 87 0.10 -16.30 4.14
C ALA A 87 0.60 -17.71 3.78
N ASP A 88 -0.27 -18.58 3.23
CA ASP A 88 0.11 -19.94 2.79
C ASP A 88 1.15 -19.93 1.66
N ARG A 89 1.01 -19.00 0.70
CA ARG A 89 1.92 -18.89 -0.45
C ARG A 89 3.26 -18.30 -0.04
N ILE A 90 3.24 -17.28 0.84
CA ILE A 90 4.47 -16.69 1.38
C ILE A 90 5.20 -17.71 2.27
N ALA A 91 4.50 -18.47 3.08
CA ALA A 91 5.09 -19.50 3.94
C ALA A 91 5.54 -20.76 3.18
N PHE A 92 5.24 -20.88 1.87
CA PHE A 92 5.65 -22.02 1.08
C PHE A 92 7.18 -22.17 1.06
N GLY A 93 7.65 -23.34 1.51
CA GLY A 93 9.09 -23.63 1.56
C GLY A 93 9.85 -22.90 2.69
N ALA A 94 9.18 -22.25 3.64
CA ALA A 94 9.82 -21.48 4.72
C ALA A 94 10.91 -22.26 5.47
N GLN A 95 10.70 -23.56 5.74
CA GLN A 95 11.69 -24.40 6.41
C GLN A 95 12.96 -24.61 5.54
N LEU A 96 12.81 -24.72 4.22
CA LEU A 96 13.94 -24.82 3.29
C LEU A 96 14.68 -23.50 3.18
N LEU A 97 13.93 -22.41 3.07
CA LEU A 97 14.47 -21.04 2.99
C LEU A 97 15.26 -20.65 4.24
N ALA A 98 14.85 -21.11 5.42
CA ALA A 98 15.58 -20.88 6.65
C ALA A 98 17.01 -21.44 6.62
N GLY A 99 17.26 -22.51 5.86
CA GLY A 99 18.61 -23.03 5.61
C GLY A 99 19.52 -22.05 4.88
N SER A 100 18.96 -21.12 4.12
CA SER A 100 19.65 -20.01 3.44
C SER A 100 19.52 -18.69 4.20
N ARG A 101 19.11 -18.72 5.46
CA ARG A 101 18.87 -17.55 6.33
C ARG A 101 17.76 -16.61 5.83
N VAL A 102 16.82 -17.11 5.03
CA VAL A 102 15.60 -16.40 4.64
C VAL A 102 14.47 -16.92 5.53
N TYR A 103 14.11 -16.10 6.52
CA TYR A 103 13.08 -16.41 7.52
C TYR A 103 11.79 -15.75 7.12
N VAL A 104 10.79 -16.56 6.86
CA VAL A 104 9.45 -16.09 6.47
C VAL A 104 8.47 -16.48 7.59
N SER A 105 7.56 -15.54 7.94
CA SER A 105 6.51 -15.85 8.91
C SER A 105 5.69 -17.05 8.44
N PRO A 106 5.49 -18.07 9.32
CA PRO A 106 4.58 -19.17 9.00
C PRO A 106 3.14 -18.68 8.95
N VAL A 107 2.25 -19.51 8.43
CA VAL A 107 0.81 -19.35 8.67
C VAL A 107 0.58 -19.38 10.18
N PHE A 108 -0.20 -18.42 10.69
CA PHE A 108 -0.40 -18.26 12.12
C PHE A 108 -1.13 -19.46 12.72
N ALA A 109 -0.45 -20.19 13.58
CA ALA A 109 -0.98 -21.35 14.32
C ALA A 109 -0.53 -21.36 15.80
N ALA A 110 0.41 -20.47 16.15
CA ALA A 110 0.91 -20.29 17.52
C ALA A 110 1.57 -18.91 17.63
N PRO A 111 1.80 -18.36 18.83
CA PRO A 111 2.63 -17.17 19.00
C PRO A 111 3.99 -17.34 18.33
N PRO A 112 4.48 -16.33 17.60
CA PRO A 112 5.78 -16.40 16.96
C PRO A 112 6.90 -16.60 18.00
N ALA A 113 7.90 -17.41 17.64
CA ALA A 113 9.15 -17.53 18.41
C ALA A 113 10.21 -16.60 17.79
N PRO A 114 11.12 -16.03 18.60
CA PRO A 114 12.15 -15.14 18.09
C PRO A 114 13.24 -15.89 17.32
N ILE A 115 13.79 -15.21 16.31
CA ILE A 115 15.02 -15.62 15.63
C ILE A 115 16.14 -14.76 16.20
N THR A 116 17.09 -15.41 16.89
CA THR A 116 18.15 -14.70 17.60
C THR A 116 19.39 -14.52 16.73
N LEU A 117 19.82 -13.26 16.58
CA LEU A 117 21.14 -12.89 16.10
C LEU A 117 22.00 -12.41 17.28
N THR A 118 23.31 -12.29 17.08
CA THR A 118 24.22 -11.82 18.13
C THR A 118 25.29 -10.89 17.55
N ASP A 119 25.55 -9.79 18.24
CA ASP A 119 26.66 -8.87 17.95
C ASP A 119 27.44 -8.54 19.23
N GLU A 120 28.30 -7.52 19.18
CA GLU A 120 29.13 -7.05 20.29
C GLU A 120 28.35 -6.59 21.53
N TYR A 121 27.07 -6.19 21.35
CA TYR A 121 26.17 -5.78 22.44
C TYR A 121 25.28 -6.93 22.94
N GLY A 122 25.51 -8.16 22.49
CA GLY A 122 24.75 -9.35 22.90
C GLY A 122 23.64 -9.75 21.90
N PRO A 123 22.62 -10.49 22.37
CA PRO A 123 21.57 -11.02 21.51
C PRO A 123 20.57 -9.95 21.06
N VAL A 124 20.06 -10.13 19.83
CA VAL A 124 18.93 -9.43 19.25
C VAL A 124 17.90 -10.46 18.81
N ASP A 125 16.72 -10.39 19.37
CA ASP A 125 15.60 -11.26 19.05
C ASP A 125 14.71 -10.58 18.01
N VAL A 126 14.57 -11.20 16.84
CA VAL A 126 13.72 -10.73 15.76
C VAL A 126 12.44 -11.56 15.73
N TRP A 127 11.30 -10.90 15.88
CA TRP A 127 9.97 -11.49 15.93
C TRP A 127 9.23 -11.22 14.64
N LEU A 128 8.59 -12.23 14.05
CA LEU A 128 7.85 -12.14 12.80
C LEU A 128 6.36 -12.26 13.05
N LEU A 129 5.64 -11.14 13.02
CA LEU A 129 4.19 -11.10 13.20
C LEU A 129 3.53 -10.79 11.83
N PRO A 130 2.94 -11.81 11.15
CA PRO A 130 2.21 -11.56 9.90
C PRO A 130 0.97 -10.70 10.15
N PHE A 131 0.32 -10.24 9.09
CA PHE A 131 -0.99 -9.62 9.18
C PHE A 131 -2.00 -10.63 9.74
N LEU A 132 -2.68 -10.26 10.81
CA LEU A 132 -3.63 -11.12 11.51
C LEU A 132 -5.01 -10.49 11.59
N LYS A 133 -6.03 -11.25 11.19
CA LYS A 133 -7.43 -10.91 11.45
C LYS A 133 -7.86 -11.52 12.80
N PRO A 134 -8.76 -10.87 13.55
CA PRO A 134 -9.26 -11.38 14.83
C PRO A 134 -9.75 -12.84 14.79
N ALA A 135 -10.37 -13.23 13.67
CA ALA A 135 -10.86 -14.59 13.47
C ALA A 135 -9.75 -15.66 13.52
N ALA A 136 -8.57 -15.36 12.94
CA ALA A 136 -7.44 -16.29 12.98
C ALA A 136 -6.88 -16.43 14.40
N VAL A 137 -6.83 -15.33 15.15
CA VAL A 137 -6.33 -15.35 16.54
C VAL A 137 -7.30 -16.08 17.46
N ARG A 138 -8.62 -15.87 17.33
CA ARG A 138 -9.64 -16.63 18.08
C ARG A 138 -9.51 -18.14 17.89
N HIS A 139 -9.10 -18.59 16.71
CA HIS A 139 -8.91 -20.02 16.47
C HIS A 139 -7.76 -20.61 17.30
N VAL A 140 -6.71 -19.85 17.54
CA VAL A 140 -5.52 -20.26 18.33
C VAL A 140 -5.73 -20.04 19.83
N PHE A 141 -6.48 -19.02 20.20
CA PHE A 141 -6.76 -18.63 21.59
C PHE A 141 -8.29 -18.65 21.85
N PRO A 142 -8.92 -19.84 21.89
CA PRO A 142 -10.37 -19.98 22.00
C PRO A 142 -10.96 -19.48 23.32
N ASP A 143 -10.14 -19.43 24.39
CA ASP A 143 -10.56 -19.01 25.72
C ASP A 143 -10.41 -17.49 25.94
N GLU A 144 -9.77 -16.78 25.00
CA GLU A 144 -9.55 -15.34 25.08
C GLU A 144 -10.70 -14.56 24.43
N LYS A 145 -11.09 -13.46 25.08
CA LYS A 145 -12.11 -12.56 24.53
C LYS A 145 -11.49 -11.62 23.49
N ILE A 146 -11.62 -11.96 22.22
CA ILE A 146 -11.06 -11.22 21.09
C ILE A 146 -12.21 -10.64 20.25
N GLU A 147 -12.47 -9.34 20.38
CA GLU A 147 -13.54 -8.62 19.68
C GLU A 147 -13.01 -7.70 18.58
N SER A 148 -11.78 -7.20 18.75
CA SER A 148 -11.13 -6.24 17.86
C SER A 148 -9.75 -6.71 17.37
N TYR A 149 -9.19 -6.00 16.41
CA TYR A 149 -7.79 -6.18 16.01
C TYR A 149 -6.84 -5.87 17.17
N ASN A 150 -7.15 -4.87 17.97
CA ASN A 150 -6.36 -4.50 19.15
C ASN A 150 -6.29 -5.66 20.15
N ASP A 151 -7.42 -6.31 20.44
CA ASP A 151 -7.45 -7.48 21.34
C ASP A 151 -6.65 -8.63 20.75
N ALA A 152 -6.81 -8.88 19.44
CA ALA A 152 -6.13 -9.96 18.74
C ALA A 152 -4.60 -9.81 18.82
N ILE A 153 -4.10 -8.66 18.40
CA ILE A 153 -2.66 -8.39 18.39
C ILE A 153 -2.11 -8.32 19.81
N GLY A 154 -2.83 -7.71 20.75
CA GLY A 154 -2.48 -7.69 22.16
C GLY A 154 -2.35 -9.08 22.76
N CYS A 155 -3.29 -10.00 22.49
CA CYS A 155 -3.24 -11.39 22.92
C CYS A 155 -1.98 -12.09 22.40
N VAL A 156 -1.67 -11.95 21.09
CA VAL A 156 -0.49 -12.58 20.48
C VAL A 156 0.81 -12.02 21.06
N LEU A 157 0.95 -10.68 21.16
CA LEU A 157 2.17 -10.05 21.66
C LEU A 157 2.42 -10.35 23.16
N ASN A 158 1.36 -10.41 23.96
CA ASN A 158 1.46 -10.84 25.36
C ASN A 158 1.96 -12.29 25.46
N ALA A 159 1.48 -13.18 24.58
CA ALA A 159 1.91 -14.58 24.56
C ALA A 159 3.35 -14.74 24.02
N CYS A 160 3.88 -13.80 23.24
CA CYS A 160 5.29 -13.77 22.84
C CYS A 160 6.23 -13.55 24.03
N ALA A 161 5.82 -12.76 25.02
CA ALA A 161 6.57 -12.46 26.25
C ALA A 161 8.06 -12.11 26.00
N PRO A 162 8.37 -11.06 25.22
CA PRO A 162 9.75 -10.71 24.89
C PRO A 162 10.56 -10.42 26.17
N ASP A 163 11.77 -10.98 26.26
CA ASP A 163 12.67 -10.75 27.41
C ASP A 163 13.10 -9.26 27.43
N PRO A 164 12.74 -8.50 28.46
CA PRO A 164 13.07 -7.07 28.53
C PRO A 164 14.58 -6.81 28.68
N ALA A 165 15.38 -7.78 29.07
CA ALA A 165 16.83 -7.65 29.14
C ALA A 165 17.52 -7.80 27.78
N ARG A 166 16.82 -8.35 26.79
CA ARG A 166 17.33 -8.55 25.43
C ARG A 166 16.85 -7.43 24.50
N ARG A 167 17.57 -7.21 23.40
CA ARG A 167 17.12 -6.31 22.34
C ARG A 167 16.09 -7.01 21.48
N ASN A 168 14.88 -6.46 21.41
CA ASN A 168 13.76 -7.04 20.70
C ASN A 168 13.40 -6.19 19.48
N VAL A 169 13.34 -6.80 18.31
CA VAL A 169 12.88 -6.21 17.04
C VAL A 169 11.63 -6.94 16.59
N LEU A 170 10.55 -6.21 16.36
CA LEU A 170 9.33 -6.77 15.79
C LEU A 170 9.24 -6.37 14.32
N VAL A 171 8.98 -7.33 13.45
CA VAL A 171 8.56 -7.10 12.06
C VAL A 171 7.08 -7.41 11.96
N ALA A 172 6.26 -6.44 11.60
CA ALA A 172 4.81 -6.59 11.59
C ALA A 172 4.17 -5.81 10.44
N HIS A 173 2.97 -6.22 10.06
CA HIS A 173 2.17 -5.55 9.05
C HIS A 173 0.79 -5.27 9.63
N GLN A 174 0.62 -4.07 10.20
CA GLN A 174 -0.61 -3.70 10.93
C GLN A 174 -0.88 -2.19 10.78
N PHE A 175 -2.17 -1.83 10.81
CA PHE A 175 -2.57 -0.43 10.88
C PHE A 175 -2.55 0.04 12.34
N VAL A 176 -1.76 1.06 12.64
CA VAL A 176 -1.65 1.65 14.00
C VAL A 176 -2.40 2.96 14.05
N ALA A 177 -3.25 3.13 15.04
CA ALA A 177 -4.07 4.32 15.22
C ALA A 177 -3.22 5.60 15.29
N GLY A 178 -3.70 6.67 14.65
CA GLY A 178 -3.01 7.96 14.59
C GLY A 178 -1.97 8.11 13.49
N ALA A 179 -1.73 7.09 12.66
CA ALA A 179 -0.90 7.20 11.47
C ALA A 179 -1.67 7.84 10.30
N ALA A 180 -0.96 8.56 9.42
CA ALA A 180 -1.53 9.16 8.21
C ALA A 180 -1.68 8.11 7.11
N VAL A 181 -2.83 8.10 6.44
CA VAL A 181 -3.17 7.20 5.32
C VAL A 181 -3.19 7.94 4.00
N CYS A 182 -3.02 7.23 2.87
CA CYS A 182 -3.21 7.72 1.51
C CYS A 182 -4.22 6.83 0.74
N GLU A 183 -4.64 7.25 -0.44
CA GLU A 183 -5.68 6.56 -1.23
C GLU A 183 -5.30 5.15 -1.71
N SER A 184 -4.02 4.82 -1.74
CA SER A 184 -3.54 3.48 -2.12
C SER A 184 -3.74 2.44 -1.03
N GLU A 185 -4.02 2.88 0.19
CA GLU A 185 -4.32 2.05 1.34
C GLU A 185 -5.84 1.99 1.51
N GLU A 186 -6.38 0.80 1.69
CA GLU A 186 -7.82 0.58 1.90
C GLU A 186 -8.11 0.41 3.41
N PRO A 187 -8.14 1.50 4.20
CA PRO A 187 -8.49 1.38 5.61
C PRO A 187 -9.95 0.94 5.74
N SER A 188 -10.21 0.04 6.67
CA SER A 188 -11.58 -0.37 6.97
C SER A 188 -12.42 0.82 7.43
N VAL A 189 -13.67 0.87 6.97
CA VAL A 189 -14.60 1.94 7.35
C VAL A 189 -14.68 2.08 8.88
N GLY A 190 -14.38 3.28 9.39
CA GLY A 190 -14.39 3.57 10.82
C GLY A 190 -13.13 3.15 11.59
N GLY A 191 -12.03 2.75 10.92
CA GLY A 191 -10.77 2.38 11.57
C GLY A 191 -10.85 1.14 12.46
N VAL A 192 -11.76 0.23 12.16
CA VAL A 192 -12.04 -0.99 12.94
C VAL A 192 -10.83 -1.94 13.00
N ASP A 193 -9.90 -1.81 12.06
CA ASP A 193 -8.67 -2.60 11.92
C ASP A 193 -7.44 -1.98 12.59
N SER A 194 -7.60 -0.80 13.23
CA SER A 194 -6.50 -0.13 13.91
C SER A 194 -6.15 -0.76 15.26
N ILE A 195 -4.86 -0.72 15.59
CA ILE A 195 -4.33 -1.15 16.89
C ILE A 195 -3.65 0.01 17.62
N ASP A 196 -3.56 -0.09 18.95
CA ASP A 196 -2.88 0.92 19.75
C ASP A 196 -1.36 0.69 19.77
N VAL A 197 -0.60 1.78 19.66
CA VAL A 197 0.87 1.74 19.65
C VAL A 197 1.47 1.20 20.96
N SER A 198 0.76 1.29 22.08
CA SER A 198 1.20 0.79 23.39
C SER A 198 1.42 -0.72 23.40
N LEU A 199 0.78 -1.47 22.51
CA LEU A 199 1.01 -2.91 22.37
C LEU A 199 2.47 -3.26 22.05
N PHE A 200 3.24 -2.31 21.58
CA PHE A 200 4.64 -2.50 21.17
C PHE A 200 5.68 -2.13 22.24
N GLU A 201 5.27 -1.85 23.48
CA GLU A 201 6.19 -1.39 24.54
C GLU A 201 7.35 -2.37 24.83
N GLY A 202 7.16 -3.67 24.62
CA GLY A 202 8.18 -4.68 24.82
C GLY A 202 9.30 -4.72 23.79
N PHE A 203 9.23 -3.90 22.71
CA PHE A 203 10.17 -3.95 21.60
C PHE A 203 11.02 -2.68 21.52
N ASP A 204 12.33 -2.84 21.24
CA ASP A 204 13.24 -1.71 21.03
C ASP A 204 13.01 -1.02 19.68
N TYR A 205 12.69 -1.83 18.66
CA TYR A 205 12.32 -1.35 17.33
C TYR A 205 11.16 -2.15 16.76
N VAL A 206 10.23 -1.47 16.13
CA VAL A 206 9.10 -2.07 15.40
C VAL A 206 9.15 -1.64 13.95
N ALA A 207 9.41 -2.61 13.08
CA ALA A 207 9.40 -2.45 11.63
C ALA A 207 7.98 -2.72 11.11
N LEU A 208 7.27 -1.67 10.74
CA LEU A 208 5.89 -1.73 10.26
C LEU A 208 5.81 -1.61 8.73
N GLY A 209 4.91 -2.38 8.13
CA GLY A 209 4.34 -2.17 6.81
C GLY A 209 2.84 -1.93 6.91
N HIS A 210 2.18 -1.76 5.79
CA HIS A 210 0.78 -1.45 5.55
C HIS A 210 0.55 0.00 5.06
N LEU A 211 1.28 0.98 5.57
CA LEU A 211 1.15 2.37 5.14
C LEU A 211 2.29 2.74 4.20
N HIS A 212 1.93 3.30 3.05
CA HIS A 212 2.87 3.62 1.96
C HIS A 212 3.70 4.88 2.21
N SER A 213 3.28 5.73 3.17
CA SER A 213 4.03 6.91 3.57
C SER A 213 5.05 6.58 4.65
N PRO A 214 6.36 6.85 4.45
CA PRO A 214 7.37 6.69 5.50
C PRO A 214 7.04 7.60 6.68
N GLN A 215 6.77 7.02 7.85
CA GLN A 215 6.40 7.79 9.04
C GLN A 215 6.69 7.04 10.33
N LYS A 216 6.72 7.76 11.43
CA LYS A 216 6.68 7.22 12.79
C LYS A 216 5.27 7.28 13.36
N VAL A 217 4.97 6.39 14.28
CA VAL A 217 3.71 6.45 15.04
C VAL A 217 3.98 6.24 16.53
N GLY A 218 3.39 7.09 17.35
CA GLY A 218 3.60 7.13 18.80
C GLY A 218 5.04 7.52 19.18
N ARG A 219 6.00 6.59 19.09
CA ARG A 219 7.41 6.81 19.42
C ARG A 219 8.33 6.66 18.20
N ASP A 220 9.53 7.22 18.27
CA ASP A 220 10.47 7.27 17.15
C ASP A 220 10.94 5.89 16.65
N THR A 221 10.85 4.87 17.50
CA THR A 221 11.29 3.51 17.20
C THR A 221 10.17 2.58 16.69
N VAL A 222 8.96 3.11 16.46
CA VAL A 222 7.86 2.42 15.78
C VAL A 222 7.64 3.13 14.45
N ARG A 223 7.98 2.45 13.34
CA ARG A 223 8.07 3.10 12.04
C ARG A 223 7.50 2.28 10.90
N TYR A 224 6.79 2.96 10.03
CA TYR A 224 6.50 2.51 8.68
C TYR A 224 7.67 2.89 7.77
N ALA A 225 8.19 1.92 7.00
CA ALA A 225 9.18 2.21 5.97
C ALA A 225 8.54 2.92 4.78
N GLY A 226 7.28 2.64 4.53
CA GLY A 226 6.56 3.03 3.34
C GLY A 226 6.89 2.15 2.14
N SER A 227 6.11 2.29 1.07
CA SER A 227 6.38 1.58 -0.17
C SER A 227 7.62 2.14 -0.88
N PRO A 228 8.40 1.30 -1.60
CA PRO A 228 9.61 1.75 -2.29
C PRO A 228 9.32 2.57 -3.56
N LEU A 229 8.10 2.49 -4.08
CA LEU A 229 7.58 3.27 -5.21
C LEU A 229 6.25 3.92 -4.84
N LYS A 230 5.86 4.93 -5.60
CA LYS A 230 4.52 5.53 -5.51
C LYS A 230 3.53 4.64 -6.26
N TYR A 231 2.43 4.29 -5.62
CA TYR A 231 1.39 3.40 -6.17
C TYR A 231 0.03 4.08 -6.36
N SER A 232 -0.07 5.35 -6.00
CA SER A 232 -1.23 6.20 -6.32
C SER A 232 -0.81 7.65 -6.51
N PHE A 233 -1.66 8.45 -7.17
CA PHE A 233 -1.39 9.89 -7.34
C PHE A 233 -1.49 10.67 -6.02
N SER A 234 -2.17 10.16 -5.01
CA SER A 234 -2.13 10.73 -3.66
C SER A 234 -0.72 10.69 -3.04
N GLU A 235 0.16 9.83 -3.56
CA GLU A 235 1.55 9.72 -3.15
C GLU A 235 2.51 10.60 -3.99
N ALA A 236 2.00 11.36 -4.99
CA ALA A 236 2.82 12.11 -5.94
C ALA A 236 3.88 13.02 -5.27
N HIS A 237 3.56 13.57 -4.11
CA HIS A 237 4.45 14.45 -3.34
C HIS A 237 5.31 13.74 -2.28
N GLN A 238 5.19 12.42 -2.15
CA GLN A 238 6.00 11.65 -1.20
C GLN A 238 7.41 11.40 -1.74
N HIS A 239 8.37 11.32 -0.81
CA HIS A 239 9.74 10.90 -1.10
C HIS A 239 9.94 9.48 -0.57
N LYS A 240 10.15 8.54 -1.47
CA LYS A 240 10.36 7.13 -1.11
C LYS A 240 11.80 6.88 -0.69
N ALA A 241 11.99 6.01 0.30
CA ALA A 241 13.31 5.71 0.85
C ALA A 241 13.38 4.29 1.42
N ALA A 242 14.58 3.72 1.43
CA ALA A 242 14.91 2.54 2.23
C ALA A 242 15.38 2.99 3.62
N LEU A 243 14.92 2.36 4.69
CA LEU A 243 15.22 2.79 6.04
C LEU A 243 16.31 1.91 6.66
N PHE A 244 17.48 2.48 6.91
CA PHE A 244 18.54 1.84 7.68
C PHE A 244 18.32 2.06 9.18
N VAL A 245 18.33 0.96 9.95
CA VAL A 245 18.11 0.95 11.40
C VAL A 245 19.31 0.36 12.09
N THR A 246 19.90 1.08 13.01
CA THR A 246 21.06 0.62 13.78
C THR A 246 20.68 0.48 15.25
N LEU A 247 20.77 -0.74 15.79
CA LEU A 247 20.63 -1.03 17.19
C LEU A 247 22.02 -1.09 17.84
N GLY A 248 22.26 -0.20 18.79
CA GLY A 248 23.44 -0.25 19.67
C GLY A 248 23.15 -1.09 20.94
N GLU A 249 23.55 -0.58 22.09
CA GLU A 249 23.14 -1.12 23.37
C GLU A 249 21.62 -1.10 23.55
N LYS A 250 21.11 -1.88 24.51
CA LYS A 250 19.66 -1.91 24.82
C LYS A 250 19.08 -0.50 24.94
N GLY A 251 18.01 -0.25 24.20
CA GLY A 251 17.33 1.05 24.13
C GLY A 251 17.97 2.08 23.20
N SER A 252 19.14 1.78 22.60
CA SER A 252 19.80 2.69 21.64
C SER A 252 19.43 2.29 20.21
N VAL A 253 18.58 3.07 19.56
CA VAL A 253 18.18 2.86 18.14
C VAL A 253 18.40 4.15 17.36
N ARG A 254 19.04 4.01 16.19
CA ARG A 254 19.24 5.11 15.22
C ARG A 254 18.72 4.68 13.86
N PHE A 255 18.26 5.64 13.08
CA PHE A 255 17.73 5.37 11.73
C PHE A 255 18.20 6.44 10.75
N GLU A 256 18.40 6.01 9.53
CA GLU A 256 18.78 6.83 8.39
C GLU A 256 17.97 6.42 7.17
N ALA A 257 17.27 7.37 6.55
CA ALA A 257 16.55 7.16 5.31
C ALA A 257 17.51 7.34 4.12
N ALA A 258 17.63 6.33 3.27
CA ALA A 258 18.34 6.41 2.00
C ALA A 258 17.31 6.63 0.88
N PRO A 259 17.32 7.78 0.19
CA PRO A 259 16.35 8.05 -0.87
C PRO A 259 16.37 6.99 -1.97
N LEU A 260 15.20 6.62 -2.44
CA LEU A 260 15.00 5.78 -3.61
C LEU A 260 14.52 6.66 -4.76
N THR A 261 15.20 6.58 -5.91
CA THR A 261 14.86 7.36 -7.09
C THR A 261 14.16 6.45 -8.10
N PRO A 262 12.89 6.66 -8.42
CA PRO A 262 12.18 5.84 -9.40
C PRO A 262 12.77 6.02 -10.79
N ARG A 263 12.60 5.04 -11.67
CA ARG A 263 12.94 5.14 -13.09
C ARG A 263 11.98 6.09 -13.82
N HIS A 264 10.68 5.93 -13.56
CA HIS A 264 9.63 6.84 -13.98
C HIS A 264 8.91 7.32 -12.71
N ASP A 265 8.91 8.63 -12.47
CA ASP A 265 8.22 9.17 -11.31
C ASP A 265 6.72 9.28 -11.59
N LEU A 266 5.93 9.29 -10.51
CA LEU A 266 4.49 9.48 -10.56
C LEU A 266 4.20 10.93 -10.20
N ARG A 267 3.74 11.73 -11.19
CA ARG A 267 3.58 13.18 -11.08
C ARG A 267 2.22 13.67 -11.57
N GLU A 268 1.81 14.80 -11.05
CA GLU A 268 0.63 15.52 -11.49
C GLU A 268 1.02 16.77 -12.27
N LEU A 269 0.33 17.01 -13.40
CA LEU A 269 0.43 18.23 -14.18
C LEU A 269 -0.95 18.87 -14.29
N ARG A 270 -0.99 20.20 -14.21
CA ARG A 270 -2.24 20.96 -14.31
C ARG A 270 -2.03 22.20 -15.16
N GLY A 271 -2.87 22.40 -16.15
CA GLY A 271 -2.82 23.55 -17.05
C GLY A 271 -3.79 23.39 -18.21
N SER A 272 -3.88 24.39 -19.09
CA SER A 272 -4.63 24.27 -20.33
C SER A 272 -3.91 23.35 -21.33
N TYR A 273 -4.66 22.78 -22.26
CA TYR A 273 -4.10 21.95 -23.33
C TYR A 273 -2.97 22.67 -24.07
N MET A 274 -3.17 23.95 -24.42
CA MET A 274 -2.17 24.75 -25.12
C MET A 274 -0.90 24.97 -24.31
N GLU A 275 -1.02 25.21 -22.99
CA GLU A 275 0.14 25.35 -22.10
C GLU A 275 0.93 24.06 -22.01
N LEU A 276 0.24 22.92 -21.77
CA LEU A 276 0.89 21.62 -21.57
C LEU A 276 1.51 21.06 -22.87
N THR A 277 1.03 21.51 -24.05
CA THR A 277 1.59 21.12 -25.36
C THR A 277 2.58 22.14 -25.94
N ASP A 278 2.79 23.30 -25.30
CA ASP A 278 3.87 24.20 -25.67
C ASP A 278 5.23 23.53 -25.44
N ARG A 279 6.08 23.50 -26.46
CA ARG A 279 7.39 22.86 -26.40
C ARG A 279 8.23 23.34 -25.20
N ARG A 280 8.09 24.59 -24.81
CA ARG A 280 8.79 25.19 -23.67
C ARG A 280 8.36 24.60 -22.32
N ALA A 281 7.17 24.01 -22.23
CA ALA A 281 6.66 23.42 -21.01
C ALA A 281 7.23 22.00 -20.76
N TYR A 282 7.54 21.25 -21.82
CA TYR A 282 7.99 19.87 -21.70
C TYR A 282 9.43 19.62 -22.15
N ASP A 283 10.03 20.53 -22.95
CA ASP A 283 11.40 20.36 -23.43
C ASP A 283 12.40 20.33 -22.24
N GLY A 284 13.20 19.26 -22.17
CA GLY A 284 14.12 19.03 -21.05
C GLY A 284 13.49 18.53 -19.75
N THR A 285 12.20 18.21 -19.74
CA THR A 285 11.53 17.55 -18.60
C THR A 285 11.39 16.05 -18.83
N PRO A 286 11.25 15.22 -17.77
CA PRO A 286 11.01 13.78 -17.92
C PRO A 286 9.58 13.52 -18.41
N THR A 287 9.39 13.53 -19.73
CA THR A 287 8.09 13.32 -20.36
C THR A 287 7.61 11.87 -20.34
N ASP A 288 8.49 10.94 -20.02
CA ASP A 288 8.24 9.52 -19.86
C ASP A 288 7.81 9.09 -18.44
N ASP A 289 7.70 10.05 -17.51
CA ASP A 289 7.10 9.80 -16.20
C ASP A 289 5.62 9.39 -16.30
N TYR A 290 5.13 8.73 -15.27
CA TYR A 290 3.71 8.40 -15.11
C TYR A 290 2.94 9.64 -14.70
N LEU A 291 2.00 10.05 -15.53
CA LEU A 291 1.35 11.35 -15.36
C LEU A 291 -0.16 11.23 -15.13
N HIS A 292 -0.64 12.01 -14.18
CA HIS A 292 -2.02 12.45 -14.10
C HIS A 292 -2.09 13.90 -14.55
N ILE A 293 -2.83 14.16 -15.64
CA ILE A 293 -3.01 15.51 -16.20
C ILE A 293 -4.42 15.99 -15.89
N THR A 294 -4.52 17.20 -15.32
CA THR A 294 -5.78 17.91 -15.13
C THR A 294 -5.83 19.10 -16.06
N LEU A 295 -6.68 19.03 -17.09
CA LEU A 295 -6.91 20.13 -18.03
C LEU A 295 -7.82 21.20 -17.40
N THR A 296 -7.44 22.46 -17.59
CA THR A 296 -8.21 23.61 -17.12
C THR A 296 -9.05 24.27 -18.24
N ASP A 297 -9.10 23.65 -19.42
CA ASP A 297 -9.89 24.12 -20.55
C ASP A 297 -11.39 24.05 -20.23
N GLU A 298 -12.12 25.15 -20.49
CA GLU A 298 -13.57 25.20 -20.23
C GLU A 298 -14.37 24.33 -21.22
N GLN A 299 -13.81 24.03 -22.39
CA GLN A 299 -14.38 23.12 -23.37
C GLN A 299 -13.56 21.87 -23.50
N ASP A 300 -14.23 20.74 -23.75
CA ASP A 300 -13.55 19.48 -23.98
C ASP A 300 -12.65 19.54 -25.21
N VAL A 301 -11.39 19.17 -25.04
CA VAL A 301 -10.44 19.10 -26.15
C VAL A 301 -10.64 17.79 -26.89
N PRO A 302 -10.97 17.80 -28.20
CA PRO A 302 -11.14 16.58 -28.98
C PRO A 302 -9.88 15.70 -28.94
N ASP A 303 -10.06 14.40 -28.65
CA ASP A 303 -8.98 13.41 -28.60
C ASP A 303 -7.80 13.80 -27.68
N ALA A 304 -8.06 14.56 -26.59
CA ALA A 304 -7.04 15.10 -25.71
C ALA A 304 -6.06 14.04 -25.21
N LEU A 305 -6.58 12.89 -24.75
CA LEU A 305 -5.75 11.80 -24.24
C LEU A 305 -4.76 11.28 -25.29
N ALA A 306 -5.24 11.00 -26.50
CA ALA A 306 -4.39 10.46 -27.58
C ALA A 306 -3.34 11.51 -28.01
N ARG A 307 -3.73 12.78 -28.09
CA ARG A 307 -2.83 13.87 -28.48
C ARG A 307 -1.78 14.18 -27.44
N LEU A 308 -2.15 14.16 -26.14
CA LEU A 308 -1.21 14.36 -25.05
C LEU A 308 -0.22 13.18 -24.94
N ARG A 309 -0.64 11.95 -25.22
CA ARG A 309 0.25 10.77 -25.24
C ARG A 309 1.33 10.81 -26.31
N VAL A 310 1.24 11.67 -27.30
CA VAL A 310 2.33 11.92 -28.26
C VAL A 310 3.53 12.59 -27.57
N ILE A 311 3.27 13.42 -26.55
CA ILE A 311 4.29 14.14 -25.77
C ILE A 311 4.62 13.35 -24.48
N TYR A 312 3.59 12.83 -23.81
CA TYR A 312 3.63 12.17 -22.53
C TYR A 312 3.16 10.71 -22.68
N PRO A 313 4.03 9.81 -23.16
CA PRO A 313 3.62 8.45 -23.54
C PRO A 313 3.00 7.66 -22.38
N ASN A 314 3.42 7.94 -21.15
CA ASN A 314 2.93 7.29 -19.94
C ASN A 314 1.85 8.10 -19.21
N LEU A 315 1.05 8.89 -19.95
CA LEU A 315 -0.13 9.55 -19.39
C LEU A 315 -1.15 8.48 -18.93
N MET A 316 -1.28 8.31 -17.62
CA MET A 316 -2.14 7.32 -16.99
C MET A 316 -3.57 7.80 -16.84
N ARG A 317 -3.75 9.05 -16.41
CA ARG A 317 -5.05 9.63 -16.07
C ARG A 317 -5.18 11.04 -16.63
N LEU A 318 -6.37 11.37 -17.17
CA LEU A 318 -6.72 12.69 -17.69
C LEU A 318 -8.06 13.12 -17.09
N ASP A 319 -8.04 14.21 -16.36
CA ASP A 319 -9.23 14.84 -15.78
C ASP A 319 -9.38 16.28 -16.25
N TYR A 320 -10.55 16.86 -16.02
CA TYR A 320 -10.85 18.27 -16.29
C TYR A 320 -11.23 18.98 -15.00
N ASP A 321 -10.65 20.18 -14.79
CA ASP A 321 -11.05 21.10 -13.73
C ASP A 321 -11.61 22.38 -14.36
N ASN A 322 -12.89 22.36 -14.73
CA ASN A 322 -13.62 23.46 -15.35
C ASN A 322 -14.93 23.73 -14.61
N ARG A 323 -15.69 24.76 -15.06
CA ARG A 323 -16.95 25.14 -14.41
C ARG A 323 -17.96 23.98 -14.36
N ARG A 324 -17.99 23.13 -15.39
CA ARG A 324 -18.89 21.98 -15.46
C ARG A 324 -18.55 20.93 -14.42
N THR A 325 -17.27 20.53 -14.30
CA THR A 325 -16.84 19.53 -13.31
C THR A 325 -17.01 20.03 -11.89
N ARG A 326 -16.69 21.30 -11.62
CA ARG A 326 -16.89 21.91 -10.29
C ARG A 326 -18.37 22.02 -9.89
N ALA A 327 -19.26 22.28 -10.87
CA ALA A 327 -20.70 22.34 -10.60
C ALA A 327 -21.29 20.96 -10.25
N ALA A 328 -20.69 19.87 -10.77
CA ALA A 328 -21.09 18.50 -10.43
C ALA A 328 -20.61 18.04 -9.02
N GLU A 329 -19.57 18.67 -8.48
CA GLU A 329 -18.98 18.35 -7.19
C GLU A 329 -19.58 19.14 -6.00
N THR A 330 -20.54 20.04 -6.26
CA THR A 330 -21.14 20.82 -5.18
C THR A 330 -22.00 19.93 -4.27
N PRO A 331 -21.93 20.08 -2.94
CA PRO A 331 -22.74 19.31 -1.97
C PRO A 331 -24.26 19.38 -2.23
N ASP A 332 -24.74 20.49 -2.82
CA ASP A 332 -26.13 20.67 -3.25
C ASP A 332 -26.56 19.69 -4.38
N ALA A 333 -25.63 19.30 -5.26
CA ALA A 333 -25.91 18.31 -6.30
C ALA A 333 -26.03 16.90 -5.71
N ALA A 334 -25.17 16.55 -4.75
CA ALA A 334 -25.22 15.27 -4.02
C ALA A 334 -26.48 15.17 -3.14
N ALA A 335 -26.81 16.23 -2.39
CA ALA A 335 -28.01 16.27 -1.55
C ALA A 335 -29.32 16.24 -2.38
N ARG A 336 -29.33 16.85 -3.58
CA ARG A 336 -30.45 16.74 -4.52
C ARG A 336 -30.56 15.36 -5.18
N ALA A 337 -29.43 14.67 -5.35
CA ALA A 337 -29.41 13.30 -5.83
C ALA A 337 -30.05 12.34 -4.79
N GLU A 338 -29.69 12.48 -3.50
CA GLU A 338 -30.25 11.64 -2.42
C GLU A 338 -31.77 11.81 -2.21
N SER A 339 -32.35 12.93 -2.65
CA SER A 339 -33.77 13.22 -2.47
C SER A 339 -34.68 12.78 -3.65
N LYS A 340 -34.09 12.33 -4.77
CA LYS A 340 -34.84 11.94 -5.97
C LYS A 340 -35.21 10.46 -5.95
N THR A 341 -36.38 10.15 -6.49
CA THR A 341 -36.75 8.76 -6.75
C THR A 341 -35.91 8.17 -7.91
N PRO A 342 -35.78 6.85 -8.01
CA PRO A 342 -35.08 6.20 -9.13
C PRO A 342 -35.57 6.62 -10.50
N LEU A 343 -36.91 6.82 -10.64
CA LEU A 343 -37.50 7.32 -11.89
C LEU A 343 -37.08 8.75 -12.19
N GLU A 344 -37.02 9.62 -11.18
CA GLU A 344 -36.58 11.00 -11.34
C GLU A 344 -35.08 11.09 -11.69
N HIS A 345 -34.25 10.19 -11.15
CA HIS A 345 -32.86 10.08 -11.53
C HIS A 345 -32.71 9.68 -13.00
N PHE A 346 -33.46 8.68 -13.42
CA PHE A 346 -33.40 8.19 -14.79
C PHE A 346 -33.94 9.20 -15.79
N ALA A 347 -35.01 9.90 -15.42
CA ALA A 347 -35.59 10.98 -16.24
C ALA A 347 -34.58 12.16 -16.42
N ALA A 348 -33.91 12.57 -15.34
CA ALA A 348 -32.89 13.62 -15.41
C ALA A 348 -31.68 13.20 -16.26
N PHE A 349 -31.25 11.94 -16.17
CA PHE A 349 -30.18 11.38 -16.99
C PHE A 349 -30.58 11.34 -18.47
N TYR A 350 -31.80 10.87 -18.77
CA TYR A 350 -32.30 10.80 -20.13
C TYR A 350 -32.41 12.17 -20.78
N GLU A 351 -32.93 13.17 -20.05
CA GLU A 351 -33.03 14.55 -20.53
C GLU A 351 -31.64 15.16 -20.79
N ALA A 352 -30.66 14.90 -19.90
CA ALA A 352 -29.28 15.36 -20.08
C ALA A 352 -28.61 14.75 -21.32
N GLN A 353 -28.92 13.48 -21.65
CA GLN A 353 -28.33 12.80 -22.79
C GLN A 353 -29.04 13.10 -24.13
N ASN A 354 -30.34 13.29 -24.11
CA ASN A 354 -31.14 13.41 -25.33
C ASN A 354 -31.64 14.84 -25.62
N GLY A 355 -31.45 15.77 -24.65
CA GLY A 355 -31.91 17.16 -24.77
C GLY A 355 -33.44 17.32 -24.77
N GLN A 356 -34.17 16.26 -24.38
CA GLN A 356 -35.65 16.25 -24.33
C GLN A 356 -36.09 15.42 -23.11
N PRO A 357 -37.14 15.86 -22.38
CA PRO A 357 -37.70 15.10 -21.27
C PRO A 357 -38.35 13.78 -21.76
N PHE A 358 -38.60 12.86 -20.83
CA PHE A 358 -39.41 11.66 -21.09
C PHE A 358 -40.80 12.01 -21.66
N SER A 359 -41.27 11.20 -22.59
CA SER A 359 -42.71 11.15 -22.88
C SER A 359 -43.45 10.42 -21.75
N ASP A 360 -44.73 10.66 -21.63
CA ASP A 360 -45.58 9.97 -20.63
C ASP A 360 -45.53 8.45 -20.78
N GLU A 361 -45.44 7.91 -22.00
CA GLU A 361 -45.30 6.48 -22.28
C GLU A 361 -43.93 5.93 -21.81
N GLN A 362 -42.87 6.66 -22.02
CA GLN A 362 -41.50 6.29 -21.55
C GLN A 362 -41.44 6.31 -20.03
N ALA A 363 -42.01 7.31 -19.37
CA ALA A 363 -42.05 7.41 -17.92
C ALA A 363 -42.84 6.23 -17.31
N ALA A 364 -44.02 5.90 -17.87
CA ALA A 364 -44.84 4.78 -17.42
C ALA A 364 -44.12 3.43 -17.60
N PHE A 365 -43.40 3.25 -18.71
CA PHE A 365 -42.63 2.03 -18.95
C PHE A 365 -41.47 1.87 -17.98
N CYS A 366 -40.69 2.93 -17.74
CA CYS A 366 -39.58 2.90 -16.77
C CYS A 366 -40.09 2.66 -15.33
N GLN A 367 -41.20 3.28 -14.96
CA GLN A 367 -41.81 3.05 -13.64
C GLN A 367 -42.22 1.58 -13.45
N SER A 368 -42.84 0.97 -14.46
CA SER A 368 -43.19 -0.45 -14.42
C SER A 368 -41.97 -1.36 -14.25
N LEU A 369 -40.90 -1.10 -14.99
CA LEU A 369 -39.67 -1.87 -14.87
C LEU A 369 -39.01 -1.75 -13.47
N ILE A 370 -38.97 -0.55 -12.91
CA ILE A 370 -38.45 -0.32 -11.57
C ILE A 370 -39.27 -1.09 -10.53
N GLU A 371 -40.57 -1.06 -10.63
CA GLU A 371 -41.48 -1.78 -9.71
C GLU A 371 -41.36 -3.31 -9.83
N ASP A 372 -41.15 -3.84 -11.02
CA ASP A 372 -40.96 -5.26 -11.25
C ASP A 372 -39.62 -5.76 -10.69
N ILE A 373 -38.53 -5.02 -10.89
CA ILE A 373 -37.22 -5.35 -10.32
C ILE A 373 -37.30 -5.38 -8.79
N TRP A 374 -37.92 -4.41 -8.15
CA TRP A 374 -38.02 -4.37 -6.68
C TRP A 374 -38.93 -5.46 -6.08
N LYS A 375 -39.89 -5.93 -6.82
CA LYS A 375 -40.70 -7.09 -6.38
C LYS A 375 -39.94 -8.41 -6.43
N GLU A 376 -38.94 -8.54 -7.35
CA GLU A 376 -38.09 -9.72 -7.43
C GLU A 376 -37.04 -9.76 -6.31
N ASP A 377 -36.59 -8.60 -5.79
CA ASP A 377 -35.62 -8.52 -4.67
C ASP A 377 -36.26 -8.76 -3.29
N GLU A 378 -37.59 -8.71 -3.15
CA GLU A 378 -38.37 -8.99 -1.92
C GLU A 378 -38.88 -10.44 -1.83
N ALA A 379 -38.71 -11.27 -2.85
CA ALA A 379 -39.18 -12.65 -2.94
C ALA A 379 -38.04 -13.67 -2.74
#